data_56f7287b7fa6eb695dd6b4d5247c82b4
#
_entry.id   56f7287b7fa6eb695dd6b4d5247c82b4
#
_cell.length_a   1.000
_cell.length_b   1.000
_cell.length_c   1.000
_cell.angle_alpha   90.00
_cell.angle_beta   90.00
_cell.angle_gamma   90.00
#
_symmetry.space_group_name_H-M   'P 1'
#
loop_
_entity.id
_entity.type
_entity.pdbx_description
1 polymer ?
#
loop_
_entity_poly.entity_id
_entity_poly.type
_entity_poly.pdbx_seq_one_letter_code
_entity_poly.pdbx_strand_id
1 'polypeptide(L)'
;MTMSASVRWGIVGTANIARNLFLPSLREAGGDPAAVAARDENRAAQWAADNGIGRAIAGYQEMIEDPRLDALYIPLPNALHGEWTIRALLAGKPVLCEKPLTGSVAQTERVLAVARDTGTPLWEAFAFPFHDQMARLRGILAEGTIGELREIQSDFHFLMSNPQTNIRMSTDLAGGALLDVGCYPVRLARDLFGAEHEAAWAQAEREAGGVDRVTWGVLNFPGGRHLYLSCGFARAADTFTRLLGTGGQIHITNPFHPRAWDTFAIWPNGRDPVTHQGSGPNRESFTPLIQHIHAVIRNAEEPRLLAVDTALGSARALHDLAAASHRQG
;
A
#
# COMPACT_ATOMS: atom_id res chain seq x y z
N MET A 1 -8.37 34.59 -7.89
CA MET A 1 -8.42 33.16 -7.61
C MET A 1 -8.31 33.00 -6.11
N THR A 2 -9.39 32.69 -5.41
CA THR A 2 -9.34 32.32 -3.98
C THR A 2 -8.54 31.04 -3.86
N MET A 3 -7.39 31.09 -3.20
CA MET A 3 -6.61 29.89 -2.88
C MET A 3 -7.53 28.97 -2.06
N SER A 4 -7.84 27.79 -2.61
CA SER A 4 -8.57 26.76 -1.87
C SER A 4 -7.78 26.45 -0.60
N ALA A 5 -8.47 26.43 0.55
CA ALA A 5 -7.84 26.13 1.84
C ALA A 5 -7.11 24.78 1.78
N SER A 6 -5.93 24.71 2.39
CA SER A 6 -5.13 23.49 2.49
C SER A 6 -5.93 22.42 3.26
N VAL A 7 -5.89 21.17 2.81
CA VAL A 7 -6.48 20.04 3.56
C VAL A 7 -5.63 19.77 4.79
N ARG A 8 -6.28 19.77 5.96
CA ARG A 8 -5.63 19.64 7.28
C ARG A 8 -5.63 18.16 7.71
N TRP A 9 -4.43 17.60 7.83
CA TRP A 9 -4.26 16.18 8.17
C TRP A 9 -3.88 15.97 9.62
N GLY A 10 -4.53 14.97 10.25
CA GLY A 10 -4.09 14.36 11.49
C GLY A 10 -3.28 13.09 11.23
N ILE A 11 -2.16 12.92 11.91
CA ILE A 11 -1.30 11.74 11.81
C ILE A 11 -1.47 10.91 13.07
N VAL A 12 -2.05 9.70 12.94
CA VAL A 12 -2.35 8.80 14.05
C VAL A 12 -1.16 7.87 14.30
N GLY A 13 -0.24 8.29 15.16
CA GLY A 13 1.00 7.56 15.47
C GLY A 13 2.26 8.27 14.95
N THR A 14 3.41 7.82 15.45
CA THR A 14 4.74 8.41 15.21
C THR A 14 5.63 7.48 14.40
N ALA A 15 5.09 6.92 13.32
CA ALA A 15 5.79 5.94 12.49
C ALA A 15 6.86 6.57 11.59
N ASN A 16 7.92 5.81 11.29
CA ASN A 16 8.98 6.26 10.37
C ASN A 16 8.46 6.49 8.94
N ILE A 17 7.48 5.68 8.49
CA ILE A 17 6.87 5.87 7.16
C ILE A 17 6.20 7.26 7.05
N ALA A 18 5.55 7.71 8.13
CA ALA A 18 4.95 9.04 8.17
C ALA A 18 6.01 10.14 8.01
N ARG A 19 7.13 10.04 8.73
CA ARG A 19 8.23 11.01 8.65
C ARG A 19 8.91 11.01 7.30
N ASN A 20 9.25 9.82 6.80
CA ASN A 20 10.17 9.67 5.67
C ASN A 20 9.47 9.83 4.31
N LEU A 21 8.20 9.43 4.21
CA LEU A 21 7.47 9.41 2.94
C LEU A 21 6.20 10.28 2.97
N PHE A 22 5.31 10.09 3.94
CA PHE A 22 4.03 10.79 3.94
C PHE A 22 4.18 12.31 4.12
N LEU A 23 4.89 12.78 5.13
CA LEU A 23 5.05 14.23 5.40
C LEU A 23 5.70 14.99 4.25
N PRO A 24 6.82 14.53 3.65
CA PRO A 24 7.36 15.18 2.47
C PRO A 24 6.37 15.25 1.32
N SER A 25 5.67 14.14 1.04
CA SER A 25 4.67 14.07 -0.02
C SER A 25 3.43 14.92 0.25
N LEU A 26 2.99 14.97 1.52
CA LEU A 26 1.88 15.82 1.94
C LEU A 26 2.15 17.29 1.69
N ARG A 27 3.34 17.77 2.07
CA ARG A 27 3.76 19.17 1.84
C ARG A 27 3.89 19.48 0.36
N GLU A 28 4.44 18.55 -0.42
CA GLU A 28 4.55 18.68 -1.89
C GLU A 28 3.16 18.72 -2.54
N ALA A 29 2.19 17.97 -2.03
CA ALA A 29 0.79 18.00 -2.48
C ALA A 29 0.00 19.22 -1.99
N GLY A 30 0.61 20.14 -1.24
CA GLY A 30 -0.04 21.34 -0.70
C GLY A 30 -0.98 21.08 0.47
N GLY A 31 -0.80 19.96 1.19
CA GLY A 31 -1.53 19.64 2.40
C GLY A 31 -0.87 20.20 3.67
N ASP A 32 -1.66 20.33 4.72
CA ASP A 32 -1.21 20.81 6.04
C ASP A 32 -1.11 19.63 7.03
N PRO A 33 0.09 19.28 7.52
CA PRO A 33 0.25 18.34 8.63
C PRO A 33 -0.15 19.02 9.95
N ALA A 34 -1.45 19.16 10.20
CA ALA A 34 -2.00 20.01 11.26
C ALA A 34 -1.78 19.47 12.67
N ALA A 35 -1.73 18.13 12.84
CA ALA A 35 -1.54 17.52 14.14
C ALA A 35 -0.94 16.11 14.05
N VAL A 36 -0.26 15.68 15.12
CA VAL A 36 0.16 14.30 15.33
C VAL A 36 -0.32 13.80 16.70
N ALA A 37 -0.77 12.54 16.76
CA ALA A 37 -1.13 11.89 18.03
C ALA A 37 -0.21 10.71 18.35
N ALA A 38 0.06 10.53 19.64
CA ALA A 38 0.66 9.33 20.17
C ALA A 38 -0.03 8.93 21.49
N ARG A 39 0.19 7.68 21.95
CA ARG A 39 -0.29 7.22 23.26
C ARG A 39 0.39 7.93 24.43
N ASP A 40 1.62 8.36 24.21
CA ASP A 40 2.43 9.13 25.15
C ASP A 40 2.55 10.57 24.66
N GLU A 41 2.20 11.53 25.52
CA GLU A 41 2.15 12.96 25.20
C GLU A 41 3.53 13.53 24.87
N ASN A 42 4.56 13.14 25.63
CA ASN A 42 5.92 13.62 25.40
C ASN A 42 6.45 13.14 24.05
N ARG A 43 6.13 11.89 23.71
CA ARG A 43 6.47 11.33 22.40
C ARG A 43 5.76 12.06 21.26
N ALA A 44 4.48 12.41 21.43
CA ALA A 44 3.77 13.22 20.44
C ALA A 44 4.38 14.60 20.29
N ALA A 45 4.68 15.26 21.40
CA ALA A 45 5.28 16.61 21.42
C ALA A 45 6.68 16.63 20.77
N GLN A 46 7.54 15.68 21.14
CA GLN A 46 8.88 15.59 20.55
C GLN A 46 8.79 15.30 19.04
N TRP A 47 7.96 14.33 18.64
CA TRP A 47 7.81 14.00 17.22
C TRP A 47 7.22 15.16 16.40
N ALA A 48 6.28 15.91 16.96
CA ALA A 48 5.73 17.13 16.35
C ALA A 48 6.83 18.17 16.12
N ALA A 49 7.63 18.46 17.15
CA ALA A 49 8.74 19.41 17.07
C ALA A 49 9.78 19.00 16.01
N ASP A 50 10.20 17.72 16.01
CA ASP A 50 11.20 17.18 15.08
C ASP A 50 10.74 17.25 13.61
N ASN A 51 9.42 17.28 13.38
CA ASN A 51 8.84 17.24 12.04
C ASN A 51 8.10 18.54 11.64
N GLY A 52 8.19 19.60 12.44
CA GLY A 52 7.58 20.89 12.13
C GLY A 52 6.05 20.84 12.08
N ILE A 53 5.43 20.12 13.02
CA ILE A 53 3.98 20.03 13.19
C ILE A 53 3.59 20.84 14.42
N GLY A 54 2.66 21.77 14.26
CA GLY A 54 2.34 22.75 15.31
C GLY A 54 1.56 22.16 16.50
N ARG A 55 0.95 20.99 16.37
CA ARG A 55 0.09 20.40 17.40
C ARG A 55 0.41 18.93 17.67
N ALA A 56 0.63 18.64 18.96
CA ALA A 56 0.69 17.29 19.49
C ALA A 56 -0.58 16.99 20.30
N ILE A 57 -1.10 15.78 20.17
CA ILE A 57 -2.32 15.34 20.85
C ILE A 57 -2.01 14.05 21.60
N ALA A 58 -2.39 13.99 22.88
CA ALA A 58 -2.28 12.80 23.72
C ALA A 58 -3.49 11.89 23.45
N GLY A 59 -3.23 10.72 22.82
CA GLY A 59 -4.28 9.76 22.49
C GLY A 59 -4.89 9.94 21.10
N TYR A 60 -5.27 8.82 20.51
CA TYR A 60 -5.78 8.78 19.15
C TYR A 60 -7.26 9.19 19.03
N GLN A 61 -8.05 8.96 20.09
CA GLN A 61 -9.49 9.29 20.08
C GLN A 61 -9.70 10.79 20.00
N GLU A 62 -8.95 11.59 20.79
CA GLU A 62 -9.05 13.06 20.77
C GLU A 62 -8.71 13.63 19.38
N MET A 63 -7.74 13.03 18.69
CA MET A 63 -7.44 13.43 17.31
C MET A 63 -8.57 13.12 16.34
N ILE A 64 -9.19 11.95 16.46
CA ILE A 64 -10.30 11.54 15.60
C ILE A 64 -11.48 12.51 15.73
N GLU A 65 -11.74 12.97 16.94
CA GLU A 65 -12.86 13.87 17.27
C GLU A 65 -12.56 15.35 16.97
N ASP A 66 -11.34 15.71 16.64
CA ASP A 66 -10.96 17.10 16.38
C ASP A 66 -11.61 17.66 15.11
N PRO A 67 -12.54 18.64 15.24
CA PRO A 67 -13.24 19.21 14.08
C PRO A 67 -12.34 20.05 13.18
N ARG A 68 -11.12 20.37 13.62
CA ARG A 68 -10.16 21.15 12.85
C ARG A 68 -9.40 20.30 11.83
N LEU A 69 -9.60 18.99 11.79
CA LEU A 69 -8.96 18.07 10.86
C LEU A 69 -9.93 17.64 9.76
N ASP A 70 -9.45 17.65 8.54
CA ASP A 70 -10.22 17.30 7.35
C ASP A 70 -10.01 15.84 6.92
N ALA A 71 -8.88 15.24 7.27
CA ALA A 71 -8.54 13.85 6.96
C ALA A 71 -7.54 13.27 7.98
N LEU A 72 -7.48 11.94 8.06
CA LEU A 72 -6.56 11.22 8.94
C LEU A 72 -5.67 10.27 8.14
N TYR A 73 -4.39 10.23 8.50
CA TYR A 73 -3.44 9.20 8.09
C TYR A 73 -3.15 8.26 9.26
N ILE A 74 -3.29 6.94 9.05
CA ILE A 74 -3.17 5.92 10.09
C ILE A 74 -2.00 4.97 9.80
N PRO A 75 -0.76 5.34 10.16
CA PRO A 75 0.44 4.50 10.03
C PRO A 75 0.74 3.72 11.32
N LEU A 76 -0.23 3.05 11.87
CA LEU A 76 -0.10 2.19 13.05
C LEU A 76 0.43 0.79 12.66
N PRO A 77 0.77 -0.10 13.61
CA PRO A 77 0.94 -1.52 13.33
C PRO A 77 -0.35 -2.16 12.78
N ASN A 78 -0.21 -3.14 11.88
CA ASN A 78 -1.32 -3.75 11.14
C ASN A 78 -2.51 -4.19 12.01
N ALA A 79 -2.24 -4.76 13.20
CA ALA A 79 -3.27 -5.20 14.14
C ALA A 79 -4.17 -4.06 14.65
N LEU A 80 -3.70 -2.82 14.60
CA LEU A 80 -4.41 -1.65 15.10
C LEU A 80 -5.16 -0.88 14.00
N HIS A 81 -4.90 -1.18 12.73
CA HIS A 81 -5.54 -0.48 11.60
C HIS A 81 -7.05 -0.55 11.67
N GLY A 82 -7.62 -1.75 11.87
CA GLY A 82 -9.06 -1.96 11.84
C GLY A 82 -9.81 -1.15 12.88
N GLU A 83 -9.36 -1.17 14.13
CA GLU A 83 -10.01 -0.43 15.23
C GLU A 83 -10.03 1.08 14.97
N TRP A 84 -8.84 1.65 14.69
CA TRP A 84 -8.72 3.10 14.58
C TRP A 84 -9.31 3.64 13.28
N THR A 85 -9.29 2.86 12.21
CA THR A 85 -10.00 3.19 10.96
C THR A 85 -11.52 3.22 11.17
N ILE A 86 -12.10 2.21 11.83
CA ILE A 86 -13.55 2.19 12.14
C ILE A 86 -13.95 3.43 12.95
N ARG A 87 -13.20 3.75 14.02
CA ARG A 87 -13.49 4.94 14.84
C ARG A 87 -13.44 6.23 14.03
N ALA A 88 -12.46 6.37 13.13
CA ALA A 88 -12.33 7.54 12.27
C ALA A 88 -13.49 7.67 11.27
N LEU A 89 -13.88 6.55 10.63
CA LEU A 89 -15.00 6.52 9.69
C LEU A 89 -16.32 6.87 10.37
N LEU A 90 -16.58 6.35 11.58
CA LEU A 90 -17.75 6.68 12.39
C LEU A 90 -17.80 8.15 12.80
N ALA A 91 -16.64 8.79 12.94
CA ALA A 91 -16.54 10.25 13.18
C ALA A 91 -16.61 11.08 11.88
N GLY A 92 -16.88 10.45 10.74
CA GLY A 92 -16.99 11.12 9.43
C GLY A 92 -15.66 11.66 8.88
N LYS A 93 -14.52 11.11 9.34
CA LYS A 93 -13.19 11.52 8.88
C LYS A 93 -12.74 10.66 7.69
N PRO A 94 -12.47 11.24 6.51
CA PRO A 94 -11.76 10.56 5.43
C PRO A 94 -10.44 9.98 5.92
N VAL A 95 -10.15 8.73 5.55
CA VAL A 95 -8.99 7.98 6.07
C VAL A 95 -8.08 7.50 4.95
N LEU A 96 -6.78 7.75 5.09
CA LEU A 96 -5.70 7.02 4.44
C LEU A 96 -5.09 6.08 5.49
N CYS A 97 -5.38 4.78 5.39
CA CYS A 97 -4.83 3.76 6.29
C CYS A 97 -3.66 3.04 5.63
N GLU A 98 -2.57 2.82 6.39
CA GLU A 98 -1.44 2.03 5.88
C GLU A 98 -1.86 0.63 5.45
N LYS A 99 -1.09 0.11 4.50
CA LYS A 99 -1.27 -1.24 3.94
C LYS A 99 -0.57 -2.30 4.86
N PRO A 100 -1.10 -3.53 4.91
CA PRO A 100 -2.43 -3.91 4.43
C PRO A 100 -3.51 -3.25 5.27
N LEU A 101 -4.70 -3.03 4.71
CA LEU A 101 -5.78 -2.33 5.41
C LEU A 101 -6.06 -2.92 6.79
N THR A 102 -6.00 -4.25 6.93
CA THR A 102 -6.00 -4.96 8.21
C THR A 102 -5.21 -6.28 8.12
N GLY A 103 -4.96 -6.90 9.28
CA GLY A 103 -4.28 -8.20 9.36
C GLY A 103 -5.16 -9.42 9.06
N SER A 104 -6.46 -9.28 8.78
CA SER A 104 -7.35 -10.41 8.51
C SER A 104 -8.56 -10.06 7.65
N VAL A 105 -9.10 -11.07 6.95
CA VAL A 105 -10.31 -10.94 6.12
C VAL A 105 -11.50 -10.40 6.94
N ALA A 106 -11.77 -10.99 8.10
CA ALA A 106 -12.90 -10.59 8.94
C ALA A 106 -12.82 -9.14 9.42
N GLN A 107 -11.63 -8.67 9.80
CA GLN A 107 -11.43 -7.25 10.14
C GLN A 107 -11.61 -6.35 8.91
N THR A 108 -11.09 -6.74 7.75
CA THR A 108 -11.27 -5.99 6.50
C THR A 108 -12.75 -5.85 6.17
N GLU A 109 -13.51 -6.92 6.21
CA GLU A 109 -14.98 -6.89 5.97
C GLU A 109 -15.70 -5.91 6.91
N ARG A 110 -15.35 -5.90 8.19
CA ARG A 110 -15.94 -4.97 9.17
C ARG A 110 -15.60 -3.51 8.86
N VAL A 111 -14.33 -3.20 8.54
CA VAL A 111 -13.91 -1.85 8.17
C VAL A 111 -14.66 -1.37 6.93
N LEU A 112 -14.73 -2.22 5.90
CA LEU A 112 -15.40 -1.88 4.65
C LEU A 112 -16.93 -1.73 4.79
N ALA A 113 -17.54 -2.50 5.68
CA ALA A 113 -18.96 -2.33 6.02
C ALA A 113 -19.20 -0.93 6.61
N VAL A 114 -18.40 -0.53 7.61
CA VAL A 114 -18.51 0.80 8.21
C VAL A 114 -18.24 1.91 7.18
N ALA A 115 -17.24 1.75 6.31
CA ALA A 115 -16.97 2.75 5.26
C ALA A 115 -18.18 2.93 4.31
N ARG A 116 -18.84 1.83 3.91
CA ARG A 116 -20.06 1.88 3.11
C ARG A 116 -21.24 2.51 3.85
N ASP A 117 -21.46 2.09 5.10
CA ASP A 117 -22.61 2.54 5.91
C ASP A 117 -22.53 4.04 6.24
N THR A 118 -21.31 4.56 6.45
CA THR A 118 -21.08 5.99 6.72
C THR A 118 -20.95 6.84 5.46
N GLY A 119 -20.64 6.23 4.30
CA GLY A 119 -20.28 6.94 3.08
C GLY A 119 -18.96 7.71 3.19
N THR A 120 -18.17 7.47 4.25
CA THR A 120 -16.89 8.17 4.48
C THR A 120 -15.79 7.56 3.63
N PRO A 121 -15.04 8.36 2.84
CA PRO A 121 -13.97 7.84 1.98
C PRO A 121 -12.85 7.18 2.77
N LEU A 122 -12.40 6.02 2.26
CA LEU A 122 -11.33 5.23 2.83
C LEU A 122 -10.37 4.78 1.73
N TRP A 123 -9.10 5.09 1.85
CA TRP A 123 -8.03 4.58 0.99
C TRP A 123 -7.07 3.69 1.78
N GLU A 124 -6.66 2.61 1.16
CA GLU A 124 -5.51 1.82 1.57
C GLU A 124 -4.25 2.43 0.96
N ALA A 125 -3.21 2.66 1.75
CA ALA A 125 -2.05 3.46 1.38
C ALA A 125 -1.09 2.76 0.39
N PHE A 126 -1.61 2.26 -0.73
CA PHE A 126 -0.81 1.90 -1.88
C PHE A 126 -0.63 3.13 -2.78
N ALA A 127 0.58 3.71 -2.78
CA ALA A 127 0.87 4.88 -3.60
C ALA A 127 1.07 4.52 -5.09
N PHE A 128 1.64 3.34 -5.38
CA PHE A 128 2.05 2.95 -6.74
C PHE A 128 0.93 2.96 -7.79
N PRO A 129 -0.35 2.62 -7.48
CA PRO A 129 -1.42 2.65 -8.48
C PRO A 129 -1.73 4.04 -9.03
N PHE A 130 -1.34 5.10 -8.30
CA PHE A 130 -1.54 6.51 -8.65
C PHE A 130 -0.35 7.10 -9.40
N HIS A 131 0.74 6.36 -9.52
CA HIS A 131 1.96 6.82 -10.16
C HIS A 131 1.87 6.77 -11.70
N ASP A 132 2.53 7.71 -12.39
CA ASP A 132 2.58 7.79 -13.86
C ASP A 132 3.10 6.50 -14.51
N GLN A 133 4.05 5.81 -13.87
CA GLN A 133 4.53 4.52 -14.34
C GLN A 133 3.39 3.51 -14.52
N MET A 134 2.45 3.46 -13.56
CA MET A 134 1.31 2.53 -13.64
C MET A 134 0.29 2.97 -14.69
N ALA A 135 0.06 4.28 -14.85
CA ALA A 135 -0.80 4.79 -15.91
C ALA A 135 -0.24 4.43 -17.29
N ARG A 136 1.07 4.63 -17.49
CA ARG A 136 1.78 4.26 -18.72
C ARG A 136 1.75 2.76 -18.97
N LEU A 137 1.99 1.94 -17.93
CA LEU A 137 1.94 0.48 -18.03
C LEU A 137 0.57 -0.02 -18.47
N ARG A 138 -0.50 0.51 -17.87
CA ARG A 138 -1.89 0.18 -18.28
C ARG A 138 -2.16 0.56 -19.75
N GLY A 139 -1.66 1.71 -20.20
CA GLY A 139 -1.75 2.13 -21.61
C GLY A 139 -1.09 1.13 -22.55
N ILE A 140 0.15 0.72 -22.29
CA ILE A 140 0.90 -0.25 -23.08
C ILE A 140 0.20 -1.62 -23.15
N LEU A 141 -0.36 -2.07 -22.01
CA LEU A 141 -1.13 -3.32 -21.96
C LEU A 141 -2.44 -3.20 -22.76
N ALA A 142 -3.14 -2.07 -22.65
CA ALA A 142 -4.38 -1.81 -23.40
C ALA A 142 -4.16 -1.72 -24.92
N GLU A 143 -3.00 -1.22 -25.37
CA GLU A 143 -2.57 -1.21 -26.77
C GLU A 143 -2.21 -2.60 -27.31
N GLY A 144 -2.14 -3.62 -26.45
CA GLY A 144 -1.79 -4.98 -26.84
C GLY A 144 -0.32 -5.17 -27.24
N THR A 145 0.58 -4.29 -26.80
CA THR A 145 2.02 -4.30 -27.19
C THR A 145 2.72 -5.62 -26.89
N ILE A 146 2.32 -6.31 -25.81
CA ILE A 146 2.81 -7.65 -25.45
C ILE A 146 1.75 -8.74 -25.64
N GLY A 147 0.68 -8.46 -26.36
CA GLY A 147 -0.47 -9.36 -26.51
C GLY A 147 -1.26 -9.47 -25.19
N GLU A 148 -1.91 -10.62 -24.98
CA GLU A 148 -2.66 -10.89 -23.76
C GLU A 148 -1.70 -11.18 -22.59
N LEU A 149 -1.83 -10.47 -21.46
CA LEU A 149 -1.04 -10.71 -20.25
C LEU A 149 -1.44 -12.07 -19.62
N ARG A 150 -0.48 -12.97 -19.48
CA ARG A 150 -0.68 -14.33 -18.99
C ARG A 150 -0.05 -14.59 -17.62
N GLU A 151 1.10 -13.99 -17.37
CA GLU A 151 1.87 -14.26 -16.17
C GLU A 151 2.50 -13.01 -15.62
N ILE A 152 2.53 -12.90 -14.28
CA ILE A 152 3.24 -11.89 -13.51
C ILE A 152 4.20 -12.62 -12.59
N GLN A 153 5.48 -12.28 -12.65
CA GLN A 153 6.50 -12.67 -11.69
C GLN A 153 6.91 -11.43 -10.91
N SER A 154 6.77 -11.44 -9.59
CA SER A 154 7.01 -10.23 -8.80
C SER A 154 7.61 -10.54 -7.44
N ASP A 155 8.74 -9.92 -7.16
CA ASP A 155 9.50 -10.07 -5.92
C ASP A 155 9.53 -8.77 -5.13
N PHE A 156 9.45 -8.88 -3.79
CA PHE A 156 9.71 -7.78 -2.89
C PHE A 156 10.50 -8.25 -1.67
N HIS A 157 11.80 -8.02 -1.69
CA HIS A 157 12.69 -8.39 -0.61
C HIS A 157 13.49 -7.20 -0.08
N PHE A 158 13.81 -7.24 1.20
CA PHE A 158 14.84 -6.42 1.81
C PHE A 158 15.48 -7.14 2.99
N LEU A 159 16.71 -6.78 3.33
CA LEU A 159 17.37 -7.28 4.53
C LEU A 159 16.96 -6.41 5.72
N MET A 160 16.21 -7.00 6.67
CA MET A 160 15.76 -6.31 7.87
C MET A 160 16.92 -6.15 8.86
N SER A 161 17.16 -4.91 9.28
CA SER A 161 18.01 -4.62 10.43
C SER A 161 17.22 -4.76 11.74
N ASN A 162 17.87 -5.31 12.78
CA ASN A 162 17.32 -5.44 14.14
C ASN A 162 15.97 -6.18 14.21
N PRO A 163 15.87 -7.41 13.68
CA PRO A 163 14.59 -8.14 13.64
C PRO A 163 14.00 -8.37 15.04
N GLN A 164 14.81 -8.47 16.10
CA GLN A 164 14.36 -8.76 17.47
C GLN A 164 13.45 -7.68 18.05
N THR A 165 13.56 -6.44 17.59
CA THR A 165 12.79 -5.29 18.09
C THR A 165 11.82 -4.73 17.06
N ASN A 166 11.74 -5.33 15.87
CA ASN A 166 10.93 -4.83 14.77
C ASN A 166 9.48 -5.33 14.90
N ILE A 167 8.52 -4.42 14.77
CA ILE A 167 7.08 -4.73 14.84
C ILE A 167 6.65 -5.76 13.78
N ARG A 168 7.36 -5.84 12.64
CA ARG A 168 7.13 -6.81 11.57
C ARG A 168 7.38 -8.25 11.98
N MET A 169 8.12 -8.46 13.08
CA MET A 169 8.41 -9.79 13.66
C MET A 169 7.47 -10.15 14.81
N SER A 170 6.40 -9.39 15.04
CA SER A 170 5.42 -9.62 16.09
C SER A 170 4.10 -10.16 15.51
N THR A 171 3.71 -11.37 15.92
CA THR A 171 2.40 -11.96 15.60
C THR A 171 1.25 -11.14 16.18
N ASP A 172 1.41 -10.60 17.40
CA ASP A 172 0.39 -9.79 18.08
C ASP A 172 0.11 -8.47 17.33
N LEU A 173 1.07 -8.00 16.55
CA LEU A 173 0.93 -6.80 15.72
C LEU A 173 0.60 -7.10 14.26
N ALA A 174 0.23 -8.36 13.96
CA ALA A 174 -0.01 -8.85 12.60
C ALA A 174 1.19 -8.59 11.68
N GLY A 175 2.39 -8.96 12.15
CA GLY A 175 3.62 -8.92 11.39
C GLY A 175 3.69 -10.00 10.32
N GLY A 176 4.84 -10.12 9.66
CA GLY A 176 5.11 -11.09 8.61
C GLY A 176 5.37 -10.47 7.25
N ALA A 177 6.21 -11.14 6.49
CA ALA A 177 6.63 -10.68 5.16
C ALA A 177 5.48 -10.66 4.15
N LEU A 178 4.61 -11.66 4.22
CA LEU A 178 3.46 -11.74 3.32
C LEU A 178 2.52 -10.55 3.48
N LEU A 179 2.21 -10.16 4.72
CA LEU A 179 1.37 -9.00 5.00
C LEU A 179 2.08 -7.68 4.68
N ASP A 180 3.37 -7.54 5.04
CA ASP A 180 4.07 -6.26 4.89
C ASP A 180 4.46 -5.96 3.45
N VAL A 181 5.05 -6.92 2.74
CA VAL A 181 5.57 -6.71 1.37
C VAL A 181 4.96 -7.63 0.32
N GLY A 182 4.45 -8.79 0.67
CA GLY A 182 3.70 -9.65 -0.26
C GLY A 182 2.37 -9.06 -0.72
N CYS A 183 1.80 -8.13 0.03
CA CYS A 183 0.60 -7.39 -0.36
C CYS A 183 0.79 -6.56 -1.65
N TYR A 184 1.99 -6.13 -1.98
CA TYR A 184 2.29 -5.36 -3.19
C TYR A 184 2.16 -6.19 -4.48
N PRO A 185 2.85 -7.34 -4.65
CA PRO A 185 2.63 -8.22 -5.80
C PRO A 185 1.18 -8.66 -5.95
N VAL A 186 0.51 -8.99 -4.84
CA VAL A 186 -0.91 -9.38 -4.83
C VAL A 186 -1.78 -8.26 -5.37
N ARG A 187 -1.59 -7.03 -4.89
CA ARG A 187 -2.32 -5.87 -5.36
C ARG A 187 -2.06 -5.59 -6.83
N LEU A 188 -0.80 -5.63 -7.26
CA LEU A 188 -0.41 -5.41 -8.65
C LEU A 188 -1.08 -6.41 -9.59
N ALA A 189 -1.06 -7.69 -9.27
CA ALA A 189 -1.66 -8.73 -10.11
C ALA A 189 -3.17 -8.55 -10.23
N ARG A 190 -3.86 -8.28 -9.12
CA ARG A 190 -5.30 -8.03 -9.14
C ARG A 190 -5.66 -6.79 -9.98
N ASP A 191 -4.89 -5.71 -9.86
CA ASP A 191 -5.09 -4.49 -10.65
C ASP A 191 -4.87 -4.73 -12.15
N LEU A 192 -3.85 -5.49 -12.54
CA LEU A 192 -3.51 -5.72 -13.95
C LEU A 192 -4.36 -6.81 -14.60
N PHE A 193 -4.73 -7.86 -13.86
CA PHE A 193 -5.62 -8.91 -14.38
C PHE A 193 -7.10 -8.50 -14.33
N GLY A 194 -7.45 -7.51 -13.52
CA GLY A 194 -8.84 -7.08 -13.31
C GLY A 194 -9.74 -8.20 -12.80
N ALA A 195 -9.20 -9.09 -11.96
CA ALA A 195 -9.89 -10.29 -11.47
C ALA A 195 -9.42 -10.70 -10.07
N GLU A 196 -10.25 -11.50 -9.40
CA GLU A 196 -9.88 -12.18 -8.16
C GLU A 196 -9.21 -13.53 -8.48
N HIS A 197 -8.37 -14.01 -7.58
CA HIS A 197 -7.73 -15.32 -7.70
C HIS A 197 -8.74 -16.47 -7.44
N GLU A 198 -8.46 -17.63 -8.03
CA GLU A 198 -9.27 -18.86 -7.90
C GLU A 198 -8.61 -19.90 -6.99
N ALA A 199 -7.28 -19.91 -6.93
CA ALA A 199 -6.50 -20.83 -6.12
C ALA A 199 -5.17 -20.22 -5.67
N ALA A 200 -4.65 -20.71 -4.54
CA ALA A 200 -3.37 -20.28 -3.97
C ALA A 200 -2.52 -21.50 -3.59
N TRP A 201 -1.23 -21.40 -3.85
CA TRP A 201 -0.19 -22.26 -3.31
C TRP A 201 0.94 -21.40 -2.76
N ALA A 202 1.49 -21.78 -1.60
CA ALA A 202 2.61 -21.05 -1.02
C ALA A 202 3.46 -21.93 -0.09
N GLN A 203 4.70 -21.47 0.15
CA GLN A 203 5.58 -21.94 1.21
C GLN A 203 6.15 -20.73 1.96
N ALA A 204 6.54 -20.93 3.22
CA ALA A 204 7.11 -19.87 4.04
C ALA A 204 8.24 -20.39 4.95
N GLU A 205 9.29 -19.59 5.04
CA GLU A 205 10.29 -19.68 6.12
C GLU A 205 9.77 -18.88 7.32
N ARG A 206 9.63 -19.52 8.48
CA ARG A 206 9.07 -18.91 9.67
C ARG A 206 10.09 -18.81 10.80
N GLU A 207 9.98 -17.77 11.61
CA GLU A 207 10.66 -17.67 12.89
C GLU A 207 9.96 -18.52 13.97
N ALA A 208 10.66 -18.81 15.05
CA ALA A 208 10.12 -19.59 16.17
C ALA A 208 8.80 -19.04 16.76
N GLY A 209 8.53 -17.74 16.59
CA GLY A 209 7.29 -17.06 16.97
C GLY A 209 6.13 -17.18 15.95
N GLY A 210 6.30 -17.93 14.86
CA GLY A 210 5.26 -18.17 13.85
C GLY A 210 5.15 -17.12 12.74
N VAL A 211 5.89 -16.00 12.84
CA VAL A 211 5.90 -14.96 11.80
C VAL A 211 6.68 -15.47 10.59
N ASP A 212 6.13 -15.28 9.40
CA ASP A 212 6.83 -15.57 8.16
C ASP A 212 7.90 -14.50 7.89
N ARG A 213 9.13 -14.96 7.69
CA ARG A 213 10.28 -14.13 7.32
C ARG A 213 10.49 -14.05 5.82
N VAL A 214 10.16 -15.12 5.13
CA VAL A 214 10.12 -15.21 3.67
C VAL A 214 8.92 -16.05 3.28
N THR A 215 8.17 -15.59 2.28
CA THR A 215 7.07 -16.34 1.67
C THR A 215 7.22 -16.29 0.15
N TRP A 216 6.99 -17.44 -0.51
CA TRP A 216 6.87 -17.52 -1.96
C TRP A 216 5.66 -18.35 -2.34
N GLY A 217 5.05 -18.05 -3.48
CA GLY A 217 3.83 -18.72 -3.86
C GLY A 217 3.31 -18.36 -5.24
N VAL A 218 2.16 -18.95 -5.54
CA VAL A 218 1.43 -18.76 -6.79
C VAL A 218 -0.03 -18.47 -6.48
N LEU A 219 -0.57 -17.45 -7.13
CA LEU A 219 -2.02 -17.23 -7.25
C LEU A 219 -2.45 -17.53 -8.68
N ASN A 220 -3.45 -18.36 -8.83
CA ASN A 220 -4.09 -18.66 -10.11
C ASN A 220 -5.29 -17.74 -10.31
N PHE A 221 -5.40 -17.17 -11.49
CA PHE A 221 -6.49 -16.27 -11.89
C PHE A 221 -7.28 -16.88 -13.06
N PRO A 222 -8.53 -16.44 -13.29
CA PRO A 222 -9.34 -16.90 -14.42
C PRO A 222 -8.60 -16.81 -15.75
N GLY A 223 -8.86 -17.74 -16.65
CA GLY A 223 -8.25 -17.78 -17.98
C GLY A 223 -6.82 -18.31 -18.03
N GLY A 224 -6.39 -19.05 -17.00
CA GLY A 224 -5.05 -19.64 -16.95
C GLY A 224 -3.94 -18.60 -16.74
N ARG A 225 -4.23 -17.52 -16.05
CA ARG A 225 -3.28 -16.46 -15.69
C ARG A 225 -2.69 -16.71 -14.30
N HIS A 226 -1.45 -16.31 -14.08
CA HIS A 226 -0.75 -16.63 -12.83
C HIS A 226 0.05 -15.42 -12.31
N LEU A 227 0.06 -15.27 -10.98
CA LEU A 227 1.07 -14.50 -10.26
C LEU A 227 2.02 -15.47 -9.57
N TYR A 228 3.30 -15.39 -9.87
CA TYR A 228 4.38 -15.95 -9.04
C TYR A 228 4.92 -14.82 -8.17
N LEU A 229 4.98 -15.03 -6.87
CA LEU A 229 5.50 -14.03 -5.94
C LEU A 229 6.54 -14.60 -5.00
N SER A 230 7.50 -13.76 -4.62
CA SER A 230 8.40 -14.01 -3.51
C SER A 230 8.57 -12.71 -2.71
N CYS A 231 8.49 -12.81 -1.39
CA CYS A 231 8.61 -11.64 -0.53
C CYS A 231 9.33 -11.99 0.77
N GLY A 232 10.06 -11.03 1.36
CA GLY A 232 10.79 -11.36 2.57
C GLY A 232 11.70 -10.29 3.14
N PHE A 233 12.17 -10.59 4.35
CA PHE A 233 13.02 -9.75 5.18
C PHE A 233 14.45 -10.28 5.33
N ALA A 234 14.81 -11.37 4.65
CA ALA A 234 16.03 -12.14 4.87
C ALA A 234 16.96 -12.18 3.65
N ARG A 235 16.68 -11.42 2.63
CA ARG A 235 17.46 -11.38 1.38
C ARG A 235 17.84 -9.96 1.03
N ALA A 236 18.78 -9.79 0.09
CA ALA A 236 19.12 -8.49 -0.46
C ALA A 236 17.88 -7.81 -1.05
N ALA A 237 17.88 -6.47 -1.08
CA ALA A 237 16.77 -5.70 -1.62
C ALA A 237 16.52 -6.03 -3.09
N ASP A 238 15.29 -6.44 -3.39
CA ASP A 238 14.80 -6.74 -4.74
C ASP A 238 13.30 -6.44 -4.81
N THR A 239 12.90 -5.63 -5.79
CA THR A 239 11.50 -5.27 -6.05
C THR A 239 11.13 -5.49 -7.52
N PHE A 240 11.85 -6.36 -8.20
CA PHE A 240 11.68 -6.64 -9.61
C PHE A 240 10.31 -7.24 -9.93
N THR A 241 9.72 -6.80 -11.05
CA THR A 241 8.52 -7.40 -11.63
C THR A 241 8.69 -7.65 -13.12
N ARG A 242 8.22 -8.82 -13.55
CA ARG A 242 8.17 -9.23 -14.95
C ARG A 242 6.73 -9.57 -15.34
N LEU A 243 6.27 -8.99 -16.43
CA LEU A 243 4.97 -9.26 -17.04
C LEU A 243 5.21 -10.05 -18.33
N LEU A 244 4.56 -11.20 -18.48
CA LEU A 244 4.68 -12.05 -19.66
C LEU A 244 3.34 -12.14 -20.37
N GLY A 245 3.35 -11.70 -21.62
CA GLY A 245 2.20 -11.76 -22.51
C GLY A 245 2.41 -12.73 -23.67
N THR A 246 1.36 -12.95 -24.48
CA THR A 246 1.42 -13.82 -25.66
C THR A 246 2.27 -13.24 -26.79
N GLY A 247 2.51 -11.94 -26.82
CA GLY A 247 3.26 -11.22 -27.83
C GLY A 247 4.54 -10.52 -27.34
N GLY A 248 4.95 -10.75 -26.08
CA GLY A 248 6.14 -10.12 -25.53
C GLY A 248 6.17 -10.12 -24.01
N GLN A 249 7.10 -9.35 -23.44
CA GLN A 249 7.26 -9.22 -21.99
C GLN A 249 7.64 -7.78 -21.60
N ILE A 250 7.39 -7.44 -20.33
CA ILE A 250 7.80 -6.16 -19.71
C ILE A 250 8.59 -6.46 -18.44
N HIS A 251 9.73 -5.80 -18.26
CA HIS A 251 10.55 -5.88 -17.06
C HIS A 251 10.53 -4.53 -16.34
N ILE A 252 10.21 -4.52 -15.05
CA ILE A 252 10.10 -3.32 -14.22
C ILE A 252 11.05 -3.45 -13.05
N THR A 253 12.01 -2.53 -12.91
CA THR A 253 13.04 -2.60 -11.88
C THR A 253 12.53 -2.18 -10.50
N ASN A 254 11.53 -1.32 -10.42
CA ASN A 254 10.92 -0.87 -9.17
C ASN A 254 9.43 -0.57 -9.39
N PRO A 255 8.56 -1.59 -9.34
CA PRO A 255 7.13 -1.42 -9.64
C PRO A 255 6.38 -0.66 -8.54
N PHE A 256 6.83 -0.75 -7.28
CA PHE A 256 6.04 -0.32 -6.11
C PHE A 256 6.44 1.06 -5.58
N HIS A 257 7.72 1.44 -5.77
CA HIS A 257 8.27 2.71 -5.31
C HIS A 257 9.11 3.37 -6.41
N PRO A 258 8.51 3.63 -7.60
CA PRO A 258 9.26 4.09 -8.76
C PRO A 258 9.90 5.46 -8.52
N ARG A 259 11.15 5.60 -8.96
CA ARG A 259 11.94 6.82 -8.90
C ARG A 259 12.33 7.26 -10.30
N ALA A 260 12.81 8.49 -10.46
CA ALA A 260 13.15 9.05 -11.77
C ALA A 260 14.19 8.24 -12.57
N TRP A 261 15.07 7.50 -11.89
CA TRP A 261 16.08 6.65 -12.54
C TRP A 261 15.67 5.18 -12.73
N ASP A 262 14.53 4.77 -12.16
CA ASP A 262 14.05 3.41 -12.37
C ASP A 262 13.53 3.27 -13.80
N THR A 263 13.61 2.08 -14.35
CA THR A 263 13.25 1.81 -15.75
C THR A 263 12.25 0.68 -15.85
N PHE A 264 11.47 0.68 -16.93
CA PHE A 264 10.83 -0.51 -17.42
C PHE A 264 11.16 -0.72 -18.89
N ALA A 265 11.45 -1.96 -19.25
CA ALA A 265 11.79 -2.34 -20.61
C ALA A 265 10.70 -3.24 -21.19
N ILE A 266 10.30 -2.95 -22.42
CA ILE A 266 9.33 -3.72 -23.19
C ILE A 266 10.11 -4.53 -24.24
N TRP A 267 9.84 -5.83 -24.30
CA TRP A 267 10.45 -6.80 -25.20
C TRP A 267 9.37 -7.42 -26.06
N PRO A 268 8.89 -6.74 -27.14
CA PRO A 268 7.89 -7.32 -28.04
C PRO A 268 8.53 -8.46 -28.86
N ASN A 269 7.79 -9.51 -29.15
CA ASN A 269 8.28 -10.60 -29.97
C ASN A 269 8.60 -10.08 -31.39
N GLY A 270 9.81 -10.42 -31.87
CA GLY A 270 10.23 -10.07 -33.24
C GLY A 270 10.54 -8.57 -33.48
N ARG A 271 10.69 -7.78 -32.40
CA ARG A 271 11.06 -6.36 -32.47
C ARG A 271 12.17 -6.05 -31.47
N ASP A 272 12.87 -4.95 -31.68
CA ASP A 272 13.87 -4.46 -30.73
C ASP A 272 13.20 -4.03 -29.43
N PRO A 273 13.87 -4.23 -28.28
CA PRO A 273 13.35 -3.78 -26.98
C PRO A 273 13.30 -2.26 -26.88
N VAL A 274 12.30 -1.77 -26.17
CA VAL A 274 12.13 -0.34 -25.88
C VAL A 274 12.23 -0.14 -24.37
N THR A 275 13.16 0.71 -23.93
CA THR A 275 13.32 1.07 -22.52
C THR A 275 12.71 2.44 -22.26
N HIS A 276 11.86 2.50 -21.23
CA HIS A 276 11.30 3.72 -20.70
C HIS A 276 11.95 4.05 -19.37
N GLN A 277 12.34 5.30 -19.21
CA GLN A 277 12.85 5.80 -17.93
C GLN A 277 11.69 6.26 -17.06
N GLY A 278 11.81 6.10 -15.74
CA GLY A 278 10.84 6.60 -14.80
C GLY A 278 10.69 8.12 -14.91
N SER A 279 9.50 8.58 -14.66
CA SER A 279 9.19 10.01 -14.49
C SER A 279 8.76 10.24 -13.05
N GLY A 280 9.22 11.29 -12.43
CA GLY A 280 8.81 11.62 -11.07
C GLY A 280 9.97 12.07 -10.17
N PRO A 281 9.70 12.26 -8.88
CA PRO A 281 10.72 12.66 -7.92
C PRO A 281 11.77 11.55 -7.74
N ASN A 282 13.00 11.96 -7.39
CA ASN A 282 14.11 11.03 -7.11
C ASN A 282 13.94 10.27 -5.78
N ARG A 283 12.71 10.02 -5.36
CA ARG A 283 12.33 9.31 -4.13
C ARG A 283 10.95 8.69 -4.28
N GLU A 284 10.66 7.72 -3.44
CA GLU A 284 9.29 7.23 -3.23
C GLU A 284 8.38 8.40 -2.86
N SER A 285 7.17 8.40 -3.39
CA SER A 285 6.26 9.52 -3.19
C SER A 285 4.81 9.09 -3.08
N PHE A 286 4.14 9.59 -2.06
CA PHE A 286 2.68 9.54 -1.93
C PHE A 286 1.99 10.74 -2.61
N THR A 287 2.74 11.66 -3.20
CA THR A 287 2.22 12.91 -3.74
C THR A 287 1.02 12.71 -4.69
N PRO A 288 1.05 11.81 -5.70
CA PRO A 288 -0.09 11.64 -6.60
C PRO A 288 -1.35 11.10 -5.89
N LEU A 289 -1.19 10.17 -4.93
CA LEU A 289 -2.28 9.65 -4.12
C LEU A 289 -2.89 10.75 -3.25
N ILE A 290 -2.05 11.55 -2.56
CA ILE A 290 -2.51 12.63 -1.70
C ILE A 290 -3.19 13.74 -2.50
N GLN A 291 -2.69 14.09 -3.69
CA GLN A 291 -3.34 15.03 -4.60
C GLN A 291 -4.74 14.56 -5.01
N HIS A 292 -4.87 13.27 -5.34
CA HIS A 292 -6.17 12.66 -5.61
C HIS A 292 -7.12 12.76 -4.40
N ILE A 293 -6.64 12.39 -3.20
CA ILE A 293 -7.45 12.50 -1.96
C ILE A 293 -7.89 13.95 -1.72
N HIS A 294 -7.00 14.91 -1.90
CA HIS A 294 -7.34 16.34 -1.77
C HIS A 294 -8.40 16.77 -2.78
N ALA A 295 -8.33 16.30 -4.02
CA ALA A 295 -9.31 16.59 -5.05
C ALA A 295 -10.68 16.00 -4.70
N VAL A 296 -10.73 14.78 -4.18
CA VAL A 296 -11.97 14.12 -3.70
C VAL A 296 -12.57 14.87 -2.52
N ILE A 297 -11.78 15.21 -1.50
CA ILE A 297 -12.25 15.97 -0.32
C ILE A 297 -12.85 17.34 -0.74
N ARG A 298 -12.32 17.94 -1.79
CA ARG A 298 -12.81 19.22 -2.34
C ARG A 298 -13.95 19.06 -3.35
N ASN A 299 -14.44 17.83 -3.57
CA ASN A 299 -15.43 17.49 -4.60
C ASN A 299 -15.02 17.92 -6.03
N ALA A 300 -13.71 17.93 -6.29
CA ALA A 300 -13.14 18.29 -7.59
C ALA A 300 -12.83 17.06 -8.47
N GLU A 301 -12.85 15.87 -7.90
CA GLU A 301 -12.59 14.59 -8.57
C GLU A 301 -13.42 13.47 -7.94
N GLU A 302 -13.83 12.51 -8.76
CA GLU A 302 -14.47 11.29 -8.26
C GLU A 302 -13.45 10.38 -7.56
N PRO A 303 -13.84 9.70 -6.46
CA PRO A 303 -12.93 8.83 -5.75
C PRO A 303 -12.53 7.61 -6.58
N ARG A 304 -11.22 7.35 -6.66
CA ARG A 304 -10.63 6.19 -7.33
C ARG A 304 -9.94 5.27 -6.33
N LEU A 305 -9.97 3.98 -6.61
CA LEU A 305 -9.25 2.95 -5.85
C LEU A 305 -9.53 3.01 -4.33
N LEU A 306 -10.77 3.32 -3.97
CA LEU A 306 -11.22 3.22 -2.58
C LEU A 306 -11.01 1.81 -2.04
N ALA A 307 -10.67 1.71 -0.76
CA ALA A 307 -10.48 0.42 -0.11
C ALA A 307 -11.74 -0.47 -0.19
N VAL A 308 -12.93 0.13 -0.19
CA VAL A 308 -14.22 -0.60 -0.32
C VAL A 308 -14.31 -1.42 -1.63
N ASP A 309 -13.61 -0.99 -2.68
CA ASP A 309 -13.64 -1.65 -3.98
C ASP A 309 -12.48 -2.65 -4.14
N THR A 310 -11.43 -2.54 -3.34
CA THR A 310 -10.15 -3.20 -3.63
C THR A 310 -9.55 -4.02 -2.49
N ALA A 311 -9.70 -3.63 -1.23
CA ALA A 311 -8.95 -4.22 -0.12
C ALA A 311 -9.40 -5.65 0.24
N LEU A 312 -10.68 -5.96 0.11
CA LEU A 312 -11.19 -7.29 0.49
C LEU A 312 -10.58 -8.42 -0.33
N GLY A 313 -10.48 -8.25 -1.64
CA GLY A 313 -9.85 -9.26 -2.50
C GLY A 313 -8.35 -9.42 -2.19
N SER A 314 -7.62 -8.33 -1.88
CA SER A 314 -6.24 -8.43 -1.41
C SER A 314 -6.13 -9.18 -0.09
N ALA A 315 -7.01 -8.90 0.89
CA ALA A 315 -7.04 -9.60 2.16
C ALA A 315 -7.32 -11.11 2.00
N ARG A 316 -8.25 -11.49 1.11
CA ARG A 316 -8.54 -12.90 0.78
C ARG A 316 -7.34 -13.60 0.15
N ALA A 317 -6.70 -12.98 -0.83
CA ALA A 317 -5.53 -13.55 -1.49
C ALA A 317 -4.36 -13.77 -0.51
N LEU A 318 -4.10 -12.80 0.37
CA LEU A 318 -3.07 -12.92 1.41
C LEU A 318 -3.43 -14.03 2.42
N HIS A 319 -4.71 -14.13 2.82
CA HIS A 319 -5.19 -15.19 3.70
C HIS A 319 -4.99 -16.57 3.08
N ASP A 320 -5.35 -16.76 1.81
CA ASP A 320 -5.27 -18.04 1.12
C ASP A 320 -3.82 -18.48 0.90
N LEU A 321 -2.92 -17.54 0.57
CA LEU A 321 -1.47 -17.79 0.53
C LEU A 321 -0.93 -18.21 1.91
N ALA A 322 -1.31 -17.50 2.98
CA ALA A 322 -0.91 -17.85 4.34
C ALA A 322 -1.42 -19.26 4.72
N ALA A 323 -2.70 -19.56 4.47
CA ALA A 323 -3.30 -20.85 4.75
C ALA A 323 -2.64 -21.99 3.93
N ALA A 324 -2.30 -21.75 2.66
CA ALA A 324 -1.60 -22.70 1.82
C ALA A 324 -0.20 -23.02 2.35
N SER A 325 0.51 -22.00 2.87
CA SER A 325 1.86 -22.17 3.42
C SER A 325 1.92 -22.97 4.75
N HIS A 326 0.80 -23.14 5.43
CA HIS A 326 0.70 -23.95 6.66
C HIS A 326 0.35 -25.42 6.39
N ARG A 327 -0.22 -25.77 5.23
CA ARG A 327 -0.68 -27.13 4.93
C ARG A 327 0.43 -28.09 4.51
N GLN A 328 1.63 -27.60 4.31
CA GLN A 328 2.77 -28.37 3.78
C GLN A 328 3.91 -28.57 4.79
N GLY A 329 3.66 -28.27 6.08
CA GLY A 329 4.60 -28.49 7.19
C GLY A 329 4.38 -29.83 7.90
#